data_431f4dc38fdef7faf8d2b0789de98276
#
_entry.id   431f4dc38fdef7faf8d2b0789de98276
#
_cell.length_a   1.000
_cell.length_b   1.000
_cell.length_c   1.000
_cell.angle_alpha   90.00
_cell.angle_beta   90.00
_cell.angle_gamma   90.00
#
_symmetry.space_group_name_H-M   'P 1'
#
loop_
_entity.id
_entity.type
_entity.pdbx_description
1 polymer ?
#
loop_
_entity_poly.entity_id
_entity_poly.type
_entity_poly.pdbx_seq_one_letter_code
_entity_poly.pdbx_strand_id
1 'polypeptide(L)'
;MNQALICPRFEKAMSIMSQRWTGLVIYQLLAGPKRFCTLESSMSISGRVLSERLKDLEQQGIVKREVYPETPVRIEYSLTDKGMALEPVLREIEKWSQEWLQAE
;
A
#
# COMPACT_ATOMS: atom_id res chain seq x y z
N MET A 1 -22.13 -27.25 -11.20
CA MET A 1 -21.96 -26.71 -10.37
C MET A 1 -21.79 -25.54 -10.45
N ASN A 2 -22.13 -25.02 -10.09
CA ASN A 2 -21.89 -23.92 -10.14
C ASN A 2 -20.86 -23.62 -9.44
N GLN A 3 -19.97 -23.32 -9.92
CA GLN A 3 -18.96 -22.86 -9.22
C GLN A 3 -19.36 -21.68 -8.51
N ALA A 4 -18.85 -21.51 -7.38
CA ALA A 4 -19.05 -20.29 -6.68
C ALA A 4 -18.59 -19.17 -7.55
N LEU A 5 -19.44 -18.21 -7.67
CA LEU A 5 -19.11 -17.08 -8.48
C LEU A 5 -18.35 -16.08 -7.64
N ILE A 6 -17.11 -15.89 -7.99
CA ILE A 6 -16.29 -14.91 -7.29
C ILE A 6 -16.62 -13.54 -7.86
N CYS A 7 -16.94 -12.60 -6.97
CA CYS A 7 -17.16 -11.23 -7.39
C CYS A 7 -15.93 -10.68 -8.10
N PRO A 8 -16.06 -10.22 -9.35
CA PRO A 8 -14.89 -9.72 -10.07
C PRO A 8 -14.19 -8.57 -9.35
N ARG A 9 -14.91 -7.76 -8.59
CA ARG A 9 -14.31 -6.68 -7.82
C ARG A 9 -13.48 -7.22 -6.67
N PHE A 10 -13.97 -8.27 -6.00
CA PHE A 10 -13.21 -8.90 -4.94
C PHE A 10 -11.96 -9.56 -5.49
N GLU A 11 -12.09 -10.23 -6.62
CA GLU A 11 -10.95 -10.87 -7.25
C GLU A 11 -9.87 -9.84 -7.60
N LYS A 12 -10.29 -8.68 -8.14
CA LYS A 12 -9.35 -7.63 -8.47
C LYS A 12 -8.68 -7.06 -7.21
N ALA A 13 -9.46 -6.87 -6.15
CA ALA A 13 -8.91 -6.38 -4.89
C ALA A 13 -7.84 -7.34 -4.36
N MET A 14 -8.10 -8.64 -4.43
CA MET A 14 -7.12 -9.62 -3.97
C MET A 14 -5.88 -9.61 -4.83
N SER A 15 -6.01 -9.41 -6.15
CA SER A 15 -4.84 -9.36 -7.02
C SER A 15 -3.96 -8.14 -6.69
N ILE A 16 -4.57 -7.04 -6.30
CA ILE A 16 -3.81 -5.85 -5.88
C ILE A 16 -3.12 -6.12 -4.55
N MET A 17 -3.85 -6.62 -3.57
CA MET A 17 -3.34 -6.77 -2.21
C MET A 17 -2.36 -7.94 -2.07
N SER A 18 -2.41 -8.91 -2.96
CA SER A 18 -1.52 -10.07 -2.88
C SER A 18 -0.13 -9.79 -3.42
N GLN A 19 0.07 -8.65 -4.06
CA GLN A 19 1.37 -8.31 -4.59
C GLN A 19 2.30 -7.98 -3.44
N ARG A 20 3.49 -8.53 -3.46
CA ARG A 20 4.43 -8.34 -2.37
C ARG A 20 4.70 -6.85 -2.15
N TRP A 21 4.78 -6.45 -0.92
CA TRP A 21 5.08 -5.09 -0.45
C TRP A 21 3.90 -4.13 -0.52
N THR A 22 2.87 -4.43 -1.31
CA THR A 22 1.76 -3.50 -1.51
C THR A 22 1.06 -3.14 -0.20
N GLY A 23 0.66 -4.14 0.57
CA GLY A 23 -0.01 -3.89 1.84
C GLY A 23 0.87 -3.14 2.82
N LEU A 24 2.17 -3.46 2.83
CA LEU A 24 3.10 -2.79 3.73
C LEU A 24 3.30 -1.32 3.37
N VAL A 25 3.35 -1.01 2.06
CA VAL A 25 3.46 0.38 1.62
C VAL A 25 2.23 1.17 2.06
N ILE A 26 1.04 0.61 1.83
CA ILE A 26 -0.20 1.28 2.24
C ILE A 26 -0.21 1.49 3.74
N TYR A 27 0.18 0.47 4.50
CA TYR A 27 0.21 0.55 5.96
C TYR A 27 1.13 1.69 6.43
N GLN A 28 2.30 1.82 5.83
CA GLN A 28 3.22 2.90 6.19
C GLN A 28 2.59 4.27 5.93
N LEU A 29 1.82 4.39 4.85
CA LEU A 29 1.22 5.66 4.49
C LEU A 29 -0.02 5.99 5.31
N LEU A 30 -0.54 5.05 6.10
CA LEU A 30 -1.66 5.35 7.00
C LEU A 30 -1.27 6.41 8.03
N ALA A 31 0.00 6.48 8.38
CA ALA A 31 0.48 7.46 9.36
C ALA A 31 0.59 8.88 8.78
N GLY A 32 0.50 9.01 7.47
CA GLY A 32 0.60 10.31 6.80
C GLY A 32 1.54 10.25 5.62
N PRO A 33 1.71 11.36 4.92
CA PRO A 33 2.59 11.43 3.74
C PRO A 33 4.02 11.06 4.09
N LYS A 34 4.70 10.38 3.15
CA LYS A 34 6.07 9.96 3.33
C LYS A 34 6.87 10.23 2.07
N ARG A 35 8.15 10.49 2.24
CA ARG A 35 9.07 10.59 1.11
C ARG A 35 9.52 9.20 0.71
N PHE A 36 9.98 9.09 -0.53
CA PHE A 36 10.47 7.83 -1.07
C PHE A 36 11.56 7.21 -0.19
N CYS A 37 12.54 8.02 0.19
CA CYS A 37 13.67 7.52 0.98
C CYS A 37 13.22 7.01 2.35
N THR A 38 12.20 7.63 2.93
CA THR A 38 11.67 7.19 4.22
C THR A 38 11.02 5.81 4.09
N LEU A 39 10.24 5.61 3.02
CA LEU A 39 9.62 4.30 2.77
C LEU A 39 10.69 3.25 2.50
N GLU A 40 11.68 3.62 1.69
CA GLU A 40 12.75 2.70 1.32
C GLU A 40 13.50 2.19 2.54
N SER A 41 13.89 3.10 3.43
CA SER A 41 14.68 2.72 4.59
C SER A 41 13.85 1.98 5.64
N SER A 42 12.59 2.39 5.85
CA SER A 42 11.78 1.79 6.91
C SER A 42 11.33 0.37 6.56
N MET A 43 11.30 0.02 5.28
CA MET A 43 10.84 -1.29 4.85
C MET A 43 11.95 -2.19 4.33
N SER A 44 13.16 -1.67 4.21
CA SER A 44 14.30 -2.41 3.66
C SER A 44 13.96 -3.00 2.29
N ILE A 45 13.28 -2.21 1.46
CA ILE A 45 12.87 -2.62 0.14
C ILE A 45 13.79 -1.97 -0.88
N SER A 46 14.07 -2.64 -1.98
CA SER A 46 14.90 -2.03 -3.02
C SER A 46 14.16 -0.86 -3.65
N GLY A 47 14.92 0.16 -4.05
CA GLY A 47 14.30 1.34 -4.65
C GLY A 47 13.54 1.02 -5.92
N ARG A 48 14.02 0.05 -6.71
CA ARG A 48 13.35 -0.32 -7.94
C ARG A 48 11.98 -0.95 -7.66
N VAL A 49 11.92 -1.85 -6.70
CA VAL A 49 10.66 -2.52 -6.37
C VAL A 49 9.69 -1.54 -5.74
N LEU A 50 10.18 -0.68 -4.85
CA LEU A 50 9.33 0.35 -4.23
C LEU A 50 8.76 1.27 -5.31
N SER A 51 9.59 1.69 -6.26
CA SER A 51 9.13 2.55 -7.35
C SER A 51 8.02 1.87 -8.15
N GLU A 52 8.18 0.58 -8.44
CA GLU A 52 7.16 -0.17 -9.17
C GLU A 52 5.86 -0.25 -8.40
N ARG A 53 5.94 -0.53 -7.10
CA ARG A 53 4.73 -0.65 -6.27
C ARG A 53 4.01 0.68 -6.15
N LEU A 54 4.76 1.77 -6.00
CA LEU A 54 4.15 3.08 -5.92
C LEU A 54 3.47 3.47 -7.22
N LYS A 55 4.09 3.15 -8.36
CA LYS A 55 3.46 3.41 -9.64
C LYS A 55 2.17 2.62 -9.81
N ASP A 56 2.18 1.35 -9.42
CA ASP A 56 0.99 0.52 -9.49
C ASP A 56 -0.13 1.11 -8.64
N LEU A 57 0.21 1.56 -7.43
CA LEU A 57 -0.77 2.13 -6.52
C LEU A 57 -1.30 3.47 -7.02
N GLU A 58 -0.46 4.27 -7.67
CA GLU A 58 -0.92 5.49 -8.31
C GLU A 58 -1.92 5.18 -9.41
N GLN A 59 -1.63 4.17 -10.23
CA GLN A 59 -2.52 3.79 -11.33
C GLN A 59 -3.86 3.30 -10.80
N GLN A 60 -3.86 2.66 -9.64
CA GLN A 60 -5.10 2.20 -9.03
C GLN A 60 -5.84 3.32 -8.29
N GLY A 61 -5.26 4.50 -8.20
CA GLY A 61 -5.87 5.61 -7.49
C GLY A 61 -5.81 5.47 -5.98
N ILE A 62 -4.93 4.63 -5.47
CA ILE A 62 -4.79 4.39 -4.03
C ILE A 62 -3.78 5.36 -3.42
N VAL A 63 -2.76 5.71 -4.17
CA VAL A 63 -1.69 6.59 -3.72
C VAL A 63 -1.60 7.77 -4.68
N LYS A 64 -1.28 8.94 -4.15
CA LYS A 64 -0.97 10.09 -4.98
C LYS A 64 0.46 10.54 -4.69
N ARG A 65 1.09 11.10 -5.71
CA ARG A 65 2.44 11.61 -5.64
C ARG A 65 2.36 13.11 -5.79
N GLU A 66 2.91 13.83 -4.84
CA GLU A 66 2.92 15.30 -4.91
C GLU A 66 4.33 15.82 -4.96
N VAL A 67 4.56 16.73 -5.89
CA VAL A 67 5.87 17.36 -6.06
C VAL A 67 5.76 18.79 -5.54
N TYR A 68 6.64 19.12 -4.59
CA TYR A 68 6.69 20.47 -4.05
C TYR A 68 7.91 21.17 -4.64
N PRO A 69 7.71 22.32 -5.34
CA PRO A 69 8.81 22.98 -6.05
C PRO A 69 9.70 23.77 -5.10
N GLU A 70 10.40 23.02 -4.28
CA GLU A 70 11.37 23.61 -3.34
C GLU A 70 12.78 23.33 -3.81
N THR A 71 13.77 23.82 -3.09
CA THR A 71 15.18 23.59 -3.40
C THR A 71 15.84 22.98 -2.19
N PRO A 72 16.14 21.66 -2.21
CA PRO A 72 15.86 20.73 -3.31
C PRO A 72 14.39 20.37 -3.40
N VAL A 73 13.99 19.87 -4.55
CA VAL A 73 12.59 19.50 -4.77
C VAL A 73 12.19 18.41 -3.77
N ARG A 74 10.95 18.53 -3.26
CA ARG A 74 10.42 17.55 -2.32
C ARG A 74 9.28 16.79 -2.96
N ILE A 75 9.34 15.47 -2.88
CA ILE A 75 8.30 14.61 -3.43
C ILE A 75 7.76 13.76 -2.29
N GLU A 76 6.43 13.75 -2.13
CA GLU A 76 5.79 12.98 -1.09
C GLU A 76 4.70 12.10 -1.68
N TYR A 77 4.54 10.93 -1.09
CA TYR A 77 3.48 9.99 -1.42
C TYR A 77 2.49 9.98 -0.28
N SER A 78 1.20 9.94 -0.61
CA SER A 78 0.16 9.88 0.41
C SER A 78 -1.00 9.06 -0.13
N LEU A 79 -1.88 8.63 0.78
CA LEU A 79 -3.05 7.87 0.40
C LEU A 79 -4.15 8.81 -0.07
N THR A 80 -4.86 8.38 -1.11
CA THR A 80 -6.09 9.03 -1.53
C THR A 80 -7.23 8.58 -0.62
N ASP A 81 -8.43 9.12 -0.81
CA ASP A 81 -9.60 8.64 -0.07
C ASP A 81 -9.81 7.16 -0.29
N LYS A 82 -9.60 6.69 -1.53
CA LYS A 82 -9.70 5.28 -1.85
C LYS A 82 -8.67 4.47 -1.07
N GLY A 83 -7.46 4.99 -0.94
CA GLY A 83 -6.41 4.34 -0.16
C GLY A 83 -6.72 4.33 1.33
N MET A 84 -7.20 5.46 1.85
CA MET A 84 -7.55 5.53 3.28
C MET A 84 -8.68 4.57 3.64
N ALA A 85 -9.56 4.27 2.69
CA ALA A 85 -10.64 3.33 2.92
C ALA A 85 -10.14 1.91 3.17
N LEU A 86 -8.86 1.63 2.88
CA LEU A 86 -8.27 0.33 3.18
C LEU A 86 -7.81 0.22 4.63
N GLU A 87 -7.85 1.29 5.41
CA GLU A 87 -7.39 1.23 6.79
C GLU A 87 -8.08 0.14 7.61
N PRO A 88 -9.43 0.05 7.61
CA PRO A 88 -10.09 -1.01 8.38
C PRO A 88 -9.66 -2.41 7.93
N VAL A 89 -9.44 -2.58 6.62
CA VAL A 89 -9.01 -3.88 6.10
C VAL A 89 -7.65 -4.26 6.65
N LEU A 90 -6.71 -3.32 6.60
CA LEU A 90 -5.35 -3.58 7.08
C LEU A 90 -5.32 -3.77 8.59
N ARG A 91 -6.13 -3.01 9.34
CA ARG A 91 -6.21 -3.19 10.79
C ARG A 91 -6.74 -4.56 11.16
N GLU A 92 -7.71 -5.08 10.41
CA GLU A 92 -8.23 -6.42 10.67
C GLU A 92 -7.21 -7.50 10.35
N ILE A 93 -6.45 -7.33 9.29
CA ILE A 93 -5.37 -8.27 8.97
C ILE A 93 -4.32 -8.24 10.09
N GLU A 94 -3.96 -7.04 10.54
CA GLU A 94 -2.99 -6.89 11.63
C GLU A 94 -3.49 -7.60 12.89
N LYS A 95 -4.75 -7.39 13.24
CA LYS A 95 -5.35 -8.01 14.41
C LYS A 95 -5.34 -9.53 14.29
N TRP A 96 -5.71 -10.05 13.12
CA TRP A 96 -5.69 -11.49 12.89
C TRP A 96 -4.29 -12.05 13.07
N SER A 97 -3.29 -11.32 12.55
CA SER A 97 -1.92 -11.79 12.63
C SER A 97 -1.41 -11.85 14.07
N GLN A 98 -1.83 -10.89 14.90
CA GLN A 98 -1.42 -10.87 16.30
C GLN A 98 -2.04 -12.01 17.09
N GLU A 99 -3.26 -12.41 16.72
CA GLU A 99 -3.92 -13.51 17.41
C GLU A 99 -3.43 -14.88 16.96
N TRP A 100 -3.09 -15.03 15.70
CA TRP A 100 -2.86 -16.34 15.13
C TRP A 100 -1.46 -16.63 14.66
N LEU A 101 -0.62 -15.61 14.47
CA LEU A 101 0.75 -15.81 14.01
C LEU A 101 1.71 -15.47 15.13
N GLN A 102 2.86 -16.17 15.15
CA GLN A 102 3.85 -15.87 16.15
C GLN A 102 4.92 -14.97 15.57
N ALA A 103 5.32 -13.97 16.34
CA ALA A 103 6.42 -13.13 15.94
C ALA A 103 7.72 -13.88 16.21
N GLU A 104 8.70 -13.70 15.36
CA GLU A 104 9.97 -14.34 15.51
C GLU A 104 11.07 -13.41 15.87
#